data_edb3963575f34fb527671052092e82a8
#
_entry.id   edb3963575f34fb527671052092e82a8
#
_cell.length_a   1.000
_cell.length_b   1.000
_cell.length_c   1.000
_cell.angle_alpha   90.00
_cell.angle_beta   90.00
_cell.angle_gamma   90.00
#
_symmetry.space_group_name_H-M   'P 1'
#
loop_
_entity.id
_entity.type
_entity.pdbx_description
1 polymer ?
#
loop_
_entity_poly.entity_id
_entity_poly.type
_entity_poly.pdbx_seq_one_letter_code
_entity_poly.pdbx_strand_id
1 'polypeptide(L)'
;SDDKSYRELEEYANQLKNELYTIPALSNVKILGTQKEEIAVNIDNDRLSAYGVNSTLMTFDYQTAAMQTLSGKFKSDYINAPIHIEGKLSTEQEIKDRIIWSAPTGHTIRLKDVATVERRYKAPTSYVEYNGEKALVMSIEMRSGNNIVSFGKDIDKVVSKVAQTLPDSVTITKISDQPKVVDTSVWAFVRDLVIAMLVVILVMLILF
;
A
#
# COMPACT_ATOMS: atom_id res chain seq x y z
N SER A 1 5.73 13.48 7.00
CA SER A 1 7.13 13.29 7.39
C SER A 1 8.06 13.50 6.20
N ASP A 2 8.90 14.53 6.23
CA ASP A 2 9.88 14.80 5.15
C ASP A 2 11.11 13.89 5.22
N ASP A 3 11.43 13.38 6.39
CA ASP A 3 12.62 12.54 6.63
C ASP A 3 12.46 11.10 6.11
N LYS A 4 11.24 10.68 5.77
CA LYS A 4 10.94 9.32 5.38
C LYS A 4 10.67 9.19 3.90
N SER A 5 11.15 8.10 3.32
CA SER A 5 10.79 7.70 1.96
C SER A 5 9.34 7.20 1.91
N TYR A 6 8.71 7.25 0.74
CA TYR A 6 7.37 6.66 0.55
C TYR A 6 7.34 5.16 0.88
N ARG A 7 8.43 4.46 0.66
CA ARG A 7 8.57 3.04 1.01
C ARG A 7 8.48 2.82 2.51
N GLU A 8 9.22 3.59 3.32
CA GLU A 8 9.16 3.49 4.77
C GLU A 8 7.77 3.84 5.29
N LEU A 9 7.14 4.90 4.75
CA LEU A 9 5.77 5.25 5.10
C LEU A 9 4.78 4.13 4.74
N GLU A 10 4.97 3.47 3.61
CA GLU A 10 4.14 2.34 3.18
C GLU A 10 4.35 1.11 4.10
N GLU A 11 5.57 0.84 4.53
CA GLU A 11 5.87 -0.23 5.50
C GLU A 11 5.12 0.01 6.83
N TYR A 12 5.17 1.25 7.37
CA TYR A 12 4.42 1.61 8.58
C TYR A 12 2.90 1.55 8.37
N ALA A 13 2.42 2.01 7.22
CA ALA A 13 1.00 1.92 6.89
C ALA A 13 0.54 0.46 6.78
N ASN A 14 1.35 -0.43 6.21
CA ASN A 14 1.06 -1.86 6.13
C ASN A 14 1.10 -2.53 7.52
N GLN A 15 2.01 -2.12 8.40
CA GLN A 15 2.02 -2.58 9.79
C GLN A 15 0.70 -2.22 10.50
N LEU A 16 0.27 -0.94 10.40
CA LEU A 16 -1.00 -0.50 10.95
C LEU A 16 -2.18 -1.26 10.32
N LYS A 17 -2.19 -1.43 9.01
CA LYS A 17 -3.21 -2.18 8.28
C LYS A 17 -3.34 -3.62 8.81
N ASN A 18 -2.23 -4.32 9.02
CA ASN A 18 -2.23 -5.68 9.54
C ASN A 18 -2.81 -5.76 10.95
N GLU A 19 -2.45 -4.82 11.83
CA GLU A 19 -3.04 -4.74 13.17
C GLU A 19 -4.54 -4.40 13.13
N LEU A 20 -4.98 -3.53 12.22
CA LEU A 20 -6.40 -3.22 12.05
C LEU A 20 -7.23 -4.43 11.60
N TYR A 21 -6.66 -5.34 10.80
CA TYR A 21 -7.36 -6.57 10.41
C TYR A 21 -7.66 -7.53 11.57
N THR A 22 -7.13 -7.30 12.76
CA THR A 22 -7.53 -8.03 13.97
C THR A 22 -8.93 -7.64 14.48
N ILE A 23 -9.50 -6.51 13.99
CA ILE A 23 -10.82 -6.02 14.39
C ILE A 23 -11.90 -6.78 13.59
N PRO A 24 -12.80 -7.56 14.24
CA PRO A 24 -13.80 -8.37 13.53
C PRO A 24 -14.79 -7.55 12.71
N ALA A 25 -15.09 -6.31 13.13
CA ALA A 25 -16.01 -5.39 12.46
C ALA A 25 -15.38 -4.70 11.24
N LEU A 26 -14.10 -4.90 10.97
CA LEU A 26 -13.41 -4.33 9.82
C LEU A 26 -13.85 -5.05 8.53
N SER A 27 -14.18 -4.27 7.50
CA SER A 27 -14.44 -4.77 6.15
C SER A 27 -13.20 -4.67 5.27
N ASN A 28 -12.64 -3.47 5.15
CA ASN A 28 -11.55 -3.21 4.24
C ASN A 28 -10.67 -2.04 4.71
N VAL A 29 -9.41 -2.07 4.30
CA VAL A 29 -8.45 -0.97 4.50
C VAL A 29 -7.77 -0.68 3.17
N LYS A 30 -7.90 0.56 2.68
CA LYS A 30 -7.23 1.06 1.48
C LYS A 30 -6.16 2.08 1.87
N ILE A 31 -4.97 1.94 1.30
CA ILE A 31 -3.89 2.91 1.45
C ILE A 31 -3.79 3.68 0.13
N LEU A 32 -3.82 5.00 0.20
CA LEU A 32 -3.76 5.92 -0.94
C LEU A 32 -2.51 6.78 -0.84
N GLY A 33 -1.98 7.20 -1.99
CA GLY A 33 -0.77 8.03 -2.06
C GLY A 33 0.54 7.24 -2.08
N THR A 34 0.49 5.91 -2.14
CA THR A 34 1.69 5.08 -2.26
C THR A 34 2.38 5.32 -3.60
N GLN A 35 3.71 5.38 -3.58
CA GLN A 35 4.54 5.52 -4.77
C GLN A 35 5.16 4.17 -5.10
N LYS A 36 4.82 3.64 -6.28
CA LYS A 36 5.40 2.38 -6.73
C LYS A 36 6.87 2.55 -7.08
N GLU A 37 7.71 1.70 -6.51
CA GLU A 37 9.10 1.61 -6.94
C GLU A 37 9.19 0.86 -8.28
N GLU A 38 10.14 1.27 -9.09
CA GLU A 38 10.56 0.59 -10.30
C GLU A 38 12.08 0.49 -10.34
N ILE A 39 12.58 -0.51 -11.05
CA ILE A 39 14.00 -0.56 -11.39
C ILE A 39 14.13 -0.01 -12.81
N ALA A 40 14.73 1.17 -12.92
CA ALA A 40 15.02 1.79 -14.20
C ALA A 40 16.33 1.23 -14.76
N VAL A 41 16.28 0.75 -15.99
CA VAL A 41 17.45 0.28 -16.74
C VAL A 41 17.68 1.28 -17.88
N ASN A 42 18.69 2.13 -17.72
CA ASN A 42 19.09 3.12 -18.72
C ASN A 42 20.23 2.53 -19.55
N ILE A 43 19.92 2.14 -20.79
CA ILE A 43 20.88 1.53 -21.71
C ILE A 43 21.76 2.61 -22.32
N ASP A 44 23.07 2.39 -22.28
CA ASP A 44 24.07 3.20 -22.99
C ASP A 44 24.27 2.61 -24.39
N ASN A 45 23.69 3.22 -25.40
CA ASN A 45 23.74 2.74 -26.77
C ASN A 45 25.15 2.79 -27.38
N ASP A 46 25.99 3.69 -26.90
CA ASP A 46 27.38 3.80 -27.40
C ASP A 46 28.21 2.61 -26.90
N ARG A 47 28.07 2.26 -25.63
CA ARG A 47 28.69 1.04 -25.07
C ARG A 47 28.14 -0.22 -25.71
N LEU A 48 26.82 -0.30 -25.90
CA LEU A 48 26.17 -1.46 -26.54
C LEU A 48 26.70 -1.68 -27.95
N SER A 49 26.82 -0.59 -28.72
CA SER A 49 27.37 -0.61 -30.07
C SER A 49 28.85 -0.99 -30.12
N ALA A 50 29.63 -0.53 -29.14
CA ALA A 50 31.05 -0.90 -29.01
C ALA A 50 31.25 -2.40 -28.79
N TYR A 51 30.30 -3.07 -28.14
CA TYR A 51 30.29 -4.53 -27.98
C TYR A 51 29.64 -5.28 -29.12
N GLY A 52 29.13 -4.59 -30.17
CA GLY A 52 28.45 -5.19 -31.31
C GLY A 52 27.10 -5.84 -31.01
N VAL A 53 26.47 -5.45 -29.89
CA VAL A 53 25.18 -5.99 -29.46
C VAL A 53 24.03 -5.14 -29.97
N ASN A 54 23.01 -5.77 -30.54
CA ASN A 54 21.81 -5.10 -31.03
C ASN A 54 20.82 -4.83 -29.89
N SER A 55 20.43 -3.56 -29.69
CA SER A 55 19.47 -3.13 -28.66
C SER A 55 18.09 -3.82 -28.75
N THR A 56 17.66 -4.17 -29.96
CA THR A 56 16.36 -4.82 -30.20
C THR A 56 16.30 -6.23 -29.60
N LEU A 57 17.38 -7.00 -29.74
CA LEU A 57 17.47 -8.34 -29.14
C LEU A 57 17.44 -8.31 -27.62
N MET A 58 18.09 -7.32 -27.04
CA MET A 58 18.13 -7.11 -25.61
C MET A 58 16.75 -6.77 -25.05
N THR A 59 15.98 -5.91 -25.70
CA THR A 59 14.63 -5.54 -25.27
C THR A 59 13.69 -6.76 -25.27
N PHE A 60 13.81 -7.62 -26.28
CA PHE A 60 13.01 -8.84 -26.38
C PHE A 60 13.29 -9.81 -25.24
N ASP A 61 14.56 -10.01 -24.87
CA ASP A 61 14.96 -10.93 -23.79
C ASP A 61 14.43 -10.45 -22.42
N TYR A 62 14.42 -9.13 -22.15
CA TYR A 62 13.85 -8.56 -20.95
C TYR A 62 12.33 -8.65 -20.89
N GLN A 63 11.64 -8.42 -21.99
CA GLN A 63 10.19 -8.57 -22.05
C GLN A 63 9.78 -10.02 -21.78
N THR A 64 10.51 -10.97 -22.34
CA THR A 64 10.26 -12.39 -22.13
C THR A 64 10.56 -12.84 -20.69
N ALA A 65 11.60 -12.30 -20.08
CA ALA A 65 11.95 -12.59 -18.69
C ALA A 65 10.99 -11.95 -17.66
N ALA A 66 10.37 -10.82 -18.02
CA ALA A 66 9.38 -10.14 -17.19
C ALA A 66 7.97 -10.74 -17.33
N MET A 67 7.70 -11.49 -18.41
CA MET A 67 6.43 -12.19 -18.58
C MET A 67 6.37 -13.42 -17.67
N GLN A 68 5.37 -13.45 -16.79
CA GLN A 68 4.99 -14.67 -16.08
C GLN A 68 4.51 -15.69 -17.11
N THR A 69 5.32 -16.67 -17.40
CA THR A 69 4.94 -17.72 -18.36
C THR A 69 4.09 -18.76 -17.63
N LEU A 70 2.86 -18.95 -18.12
CA LEU A 70 2.02 -20.05 -17.68
C LEU A 70 2.68 -21.36 -18.17
N SER A 71 3.40 -22.04 -17.28
CA SER A 71 4.24 -23.19 -17.65
C SER A 71 3.47 -24.51 -17.76
N GLY A 72 2.16 -24.49 -17.49
CA GLY A 72 1.31 -25.67 -17.59
C GLY A 72 0.18 -25.70 -16.58
N LYS A 73 -0.54 -26.81 -16.55
CA LYS A 73 -1.58 -27.10 -15.57
C LYS A 73 -1.26 -28.40 -14.88
N PHE A 74 -1.19 -28.39 -13.57
CA PHE A 74 -1.18 -29.64 -12.81
C PHE A 74 -2.60 -30.19 -12.75
N LYS A 75 -2.80 -31.36 -13.32
CA LYS A 75 -4.10 -32.06 -13.31
C LYS A 75 -3.96 -33.35 -12.53
N SER A 76 -4.67 -33.44 -11.42
CA SER A 76 -4.88 -34.65 -10.65
C SER A 76 -6.39 -34.91 -10.56
N ASP A 77 -6.81 -36.07 -10.15
CA ASP A 77 -8.23 -36.44 -10.03
C ASP A 77 -9.02 -35.51 -9.08
N TYR A 78 -8.32 -34.76 -8.21
CA TYR A 78 -8.91 -33.88 -7.21
C TYR A 78 -8.49 -32.41 -7.34
N ILE A 79 -7.46 -32.06 -8.12
CA ILE A 79 -6.92 -30.70 -8.19
C ILE A 79 -6.56 -30.34 -9.63
N ASN A 80 -7.07 -29.20 -10.08
CA ASN A 80 -6.72 -28.60 -11.36
C ASN A 80 -6.15 -27.21 -11.10
N ALA A 81 -4.82 -27.11 -10.92
CA ALA A 81 -4.14 -25.87 -10.57
C ALA A 81 -3.19 -25.42 -11.70
N PRO A 82 -3.20 -24.15 -12.08
CA PRO A 82 -2.21 -23.60 -12.98
C PRO A 82 -0.83 -23.55 -12.30
N ILE A 83 0.23 -23.96 -13.01
CA ILE A 83 1.60 -23.83 -12.55
C ILE A 83 2.17 -22.53 -13.10
N HIS A 84 2.55 -21.62 -12.20
CA HIS A 84 3.28 -20.40 -12.52
C HIS A 84 4.74 -20.59 -12.10
N ILE A 85 5.67 -20.45 -13.03
CA ILE A 85 7.09 -20.35 -12.68
C ILE A 85 7.38 -18.87 -12.50
N GLU A 86 7.61 -18.45 -11.26
CA GLU A 86 8.07 -17.10 -10.96
C GLU A 86 9.56 -16.97 -11.27
N GLY A 87 9.85 -16.45 -12.46
CA GLY A 87 11.18 -15.92 -12.80
C GLY A 87 11.34 -14.50 -12.25
N LYS A 88 11.21 -14.28 -10.94
CA LYS A 88 11.30 -12.95 -10.34
C LYS A 88 12.77 -12.53 -10.28
N LEU A 89 13.14 -11.55 -11.11
CA LEU A 89 14.33 -10.74 -10.85
C LEU A 89 14.01 -9.87 -9.62
N SER A 90 14.42 -10.32 -8.43
CA SER A 90 13.96 -9.74 -7.16
C SER A 90 14.89 -8.66 -6.63
N THR A 91 16.15 -8.64 -7.08
CA THR A 91 17.14 -7.68 -6.59
C THR A 91 17.77 -6.88 -7.71
N GLU A 92 18.13 -5.63 -7.41
CA GLU A 92 18.88 -4.75 -8.31
C GLU A 92 20.19 -5.40 -8.76
N GLN A 93 20.86 -6.13 -7.87
CA GLN A 93 22.12 -6.80 -8.15
C GLN A 93 21.94 -7.96 -9.14
N GLU A 94 20.90 -8.75 -9.01
CA GLU A 94 20.58 -9.83 -9.97
C GLU A 94 20.33 -9.28 -11.38
N ILE A 95 19.69 -8.11 -11.47
CA ILE A 95 19.46 -7.43 -12.74
C ILE A 95 20.78 -6.92 -13.32
N LYS A 96 21.64 -6.29 -12.52
CA LYS A 96 22.96 -5.80 -12.94
C LYS A 96 23.87 -6.92 -13.45
N ASP A 97 23.87 -8.06 -12.77
CA ASP A 97 24.76 -9.18 -13.08
C ASP A 97 24.22 -10.12 -14.16
N ARG A 98 23.01 -9.87 -14.67
CA ARG A 98 22.41 -10.66 -15.73
C ARG A 98 23.27 -10.61 -16.99
N ILE A 99 23.58 -11.79 -17.55
CA ILE A 99 24.27 -11.92 -18.84
C ILE A 99 23.27 -11.60 -19.95
N ILE A 100 23.59 -10.62 -20.77
CA ILE A 100 22.74 -10.16 -21.89
C ILE A 100 23.25 -10.68 -23.25
N TRP A 101 24.52 -11.05 -23.31
CA TRP A 101 25.11 -11.59 -24.51
C TRP A 101 26.36 -12.44 -24.18
N SER A 102 26.58 -13.47 -24.98
CA SER A 102 27.77 -14.35 -24.90
C SER A 102 28.36 -14.53 -26.27
N ALA A 103 29.62 -14.16 -26.43
CA ALA A 103 30.35 -14.41 -27.68
C ALA A 103 30.69 -15.88 -27.81
N PRO A 104 30.83 -16.40 -29.04
CA PRO A 104 31.33 -17.75 -29.30
C PRO A 104 32.75 -17.98 -28.72
N THR A 105 33.50 -16.91 -28.50
CA THR A 105 34.84 -16.91 -27.88
C THR A 105 34.84 -17.01 -26.36
N GLY A 106 33.65 -17.09 -25.74
CA GLY A 106 33.49 -17.21 -24.27
C GLY A 106 33.42 -15.89 -23.51
N HIS A 107 33.53 -14.73 -24.19
CA HIS A 107 33.31 -13.45 -23.54
C HIS A 107 31.81 -13.22 -23.26
N THR A 108 31.45 -12.91 -22.02
CA THR A 108 30.10 -12.62 -21.62
C THR A 108 29.96 -11.14 -21.28
N ILE A 109 28.87 -10.51 -21.76
CA ILE A 109 28.51 -9.12 -21.43
C ILE A 109 27.35 -9.17 -20.45
N ARG A 110 27.50 -8.45 -19.34
CA ARG A 110 26.48 -8.28 -18.33
C ARG A 110 25.75 -6.95 -18.52
N LEU A 111 24.55 -6.85 -18.00
CA LEU A 111 23.76 -5.63 -18.10
C LEU A 111 24.50 -4.41 -17.55
N LYS A 112 25.19 -4.53 -16.43
CA LYS A 112 25.99 -3.47 -15.81
C LYS A 112 27.08 -2.89 -16.71
N ASP A 113 27.55 -3.64 -17.71
CA ASP A 113 28.61 -3.22 -18.62
C ASP A 113 28.10 -2.22 -19.67
N VAL A 114 26.79 -2.26 -19.98
CA VAL A 114 26.14 -1.48 -21.04
C VAL A 114 24.95 -0.67 -20.57
N ALA A 115 24.57 -0.74 -19.29
CA ALA A 115 23.43 -0.01 -18.75
C ALA A 115 23.67 0.45 -17.31
N THR A 116 23.02 1.53 -16.94
CA THR A 116 22.88 1.96 -15.54
C THR A 116 21.57 1.42 -14.99
N VAL A 117 21.64 0.71 -13.88
CA VAL A 117 20.49 0.14 -13.20
C VAL A 117 20.28 0.87 -11.90
N GLU A 118 19.13 1.51 -11.73
CA GLU A 118 18.80 2.34 -10.58
C GLU A 118 17.40 2.02 -10.07
N ARG A 119 17.25 1.97 -8.75
CA ARG A 119 15.94 1.90 -8.11
C ARG A 119 15.42 3.33 -7.95
N ARG A 120 14.23 3.58 -8.46
CA ARG A 120 13.57 4.89 -8.35
C ARG A 120 12.07 4.73 -8.15
N TYR A 121 11.42 5.79 -7.72
CA TYR A 121 9.96 5.82 -7.74
C TYR A 121 9.47 6.11 -9.17
N LYS A 122 8.44 5.37 -9.58
CA LYS A 122 7.72 5.67 -10.81
C LYS A 122 7.14 7.08 -10.72
N ALA A 123 7.10 7.80 -11.86
CA ALA A 123 6.49 9.12 -11.91
C ALA A 123 5.08 9.06 -11.27
N PRO A 124 4.80 9.89 -10.26
CA PRO A 124 3.55 9.83 -9.53
C PRO A 124 2.37 10.21 -10.44
N THR A 125 1.33 9.40 -10.45
CA THR A 125 0.04 9.76 -11.06
C THR A 125 -0.84 10.54 -10.09
N SER A 126 -0.60 10.36 -8.79
CA SER A 126 -1.22 11.09 -7.68
C SER A 126 -0.28 11.04 -6.48
N TYR A 127 -0.26 12.09 -5.69
CA TYR A 127 0.45 12.14 -4.42
C TYR A 127 -0.43 12.77 -3.36
N VAL A 128 -0.13 12.48 -2.11
CA VAL A 128 -0.83 13.02 -0.97
C VAL A 128 0.18 13.76 -0.10
N GLU A 129 -0.15 14.99 0.23
CA GLU A 129 0.59 15.82 1.18
C GLU A 129 -0.36 16.26 2.30
N TYR A 130 0.16 16.36 3.49
CA TYR A 130 -0.53 16.93 4.64
C TYR A 130 0.35 17.98 5.26
N ASN A 131 -0.12 19.24 5.26
CA ASN A 131 0.65 20.43 5.70
C ASN A 131 1.99 20.63 4.97
N GLY A 132 2.08 20.26 3.69
CA GLY A 132 3.30 20.35 2.88
C GLY A 132 4.29 19.20 3.07
N GLU A 133 3.97 18.21 3.89
CA GLU A 133 4.79 17.02 4.10
C GLU A 133 4.21 15.79 3.37
N LYS A 134 5.10 14.87 2.99
CA LYS A 134 4.69 13.58 2.40
C LYS A 134 3.77 12.83 3.34
N ALA A 135 2.64 12.37 2.81
CA ALA A 135 1.64 11.64 3.59
C ALA A 135 1.06 10.46 2.80
N LEU A 136 0.54 9.48 3.53
CA LEU A 136 -0.34 8.44 3.01
C LEU A 136 -1.70 8.58 3.68
N VAL A 137 -2.77 8.34 2.94
CA VAL A 137 -4.12 8.29 3.49
C VAL A 137 -4.57 6.86 3.59
N MET A 138 -5.05 6.50 4.79
CA MET A 138 -5.66 5.20 5.04
C MET A 138 -7.17 5.37 5.18
N SER A 139 -7.92 4.73 4.28
CA SER A 139 -9.38 4.64 4.36
C SER A 139 -9.78 3.32 4.97
N ILE A 140 -10.57 3.38 6.04
CA ILE A 140 -10.98 2.23 6.85
C ILE A 140 -12.49 2.07 6.72
N GLU A 141 -12.94 0.91 6.26
CA GLU A 141 -14.34 0.60 6.02
C GLU A 141 -14.86 -0.43 7.04
N MET A 142 -16.00 -0.12 7.67
CA MET A 142 -16.67 -1.02 8.59
C MET A 142 -17.58 -2.01 7.84
N ARG A 143 -17.67 -3.23 8.34
CA ARG A 143 -18.61 -4.24 7.86
C ARG A 143 -20.04 -3.87 8.27
N SER A 144 -20.99 -3.98 7.33
CA SER A 144 -22.40 -3.72 7.60
C SER A 144 -22.94 -4.48 8.82
N GLY A 145 -23.88 -3.84 9.53
CA GLY A 145 -24.53 -4.43 10.70
C GLY A 145 -23.77 -4.25 12.01
N ASN A 146 -22.60 -3.63 12.01
CA ASN A 146 -21.84 -3.34 13.22
C ASN A 146 -22.12 -1.94 13.76
N ASN A 147 -21.80 -1.72 15.03
CA ASN A 147 -21.92 -0.42 15.67
C ASN A 147 -20.69 0.43 15.36
N ILE A 148 -20.90 1.58 14.69
CA ILE A 148 -19.82 2.46 14.24
C ILE A 148 -19.06 3.12 15.40
N VAL A 149 -19.73 3.41 16.52
CA VAL A 149 -19.09 4.03 17.70
C VAL A 149 -18.16 3.04 18.37
N SER A 150 -18.60 1.78 18.54
CA SER A 150 -17.77 0.71 19.07
C SER A 150 -16.58 0.44 18.15
N PHE A 151 -16.82 0.36 16.84
CA PHE A 151 -15.78 0.19 15.84
C PHE A 151 -14.73 1.29 15.90
N GLY A 152 -15.15 2.56 16.05
CA GLY A 152 -14.23 3.68 16.22
C GLY A 152 -13.32 3.53 17.45
N LYS A 153 -13.88 3.10 18.59
CA LYS A 153 -13.10 2.84 19.81
C LYS A 153 -12.08 1.72 19.64
N ASP A 154 -12.41 0.67 18.89
CA ASP A 154 -11.48 -0.42 18.61
C ASP A 154 -10.37 0.02 17.66
N ILE A 155 -10.67 0.85 16.64
CA ILE A 155 -9.65 1.49 15.80
C ILE A 155 -8.72 2.35 16.66
N ASP A 156 -9.26 3.17 17.57
CA ASP A 156 -8.45 4.05 18.42
C ASP A 156 -7.46 3.29 19.30
N LYS A 157 -7.88 2.15 19.84
CA LYS A 157 -6.98 1.27 20.61
C LYS A 157 -5.82 0.75 19.76
N VAL A 158 -6.13 0.27 18.53
CA VAL A 158 -5.12 -0.27 17.62
C VAL A 158 -4.18 0.84 17.16
N VAL A 159 -4.72 2.00 16.75
CA VAL A 159 -3.92 3.15 16.32
C VAL A 159 -3.00 3.63 17.44
N SER A 160 -3.50 3.75 18.68
CA SER A 160 -2.70 4.16 19.83
C SER A 160 -1.58 3.15 20.15
N LYS A 161 -1.85 1.85 20.03
CA LYS A 161 -0.85 0.81 20.20
C LYS A 161 0.26 0.90 19.15
N VAL A 162 -0.11 1.03 17.88
CA VAL A 162 0.86 1.11 16.78
C VAL A 162 1.64 2.42 16.82
N ALA A 163 1.00 3.55 17.16
CA ALA A 163 1.66 4.84 17.27
C ALA A 163 2.84 4.84 18.25
N GLN A 164 2.77 4.03 19.31
CA GLN A 164 3.88 3.86 20.27
C GLN A 164 5.09 3.11 19.71
N THR A 165 4.91 2.39 18.61
CA THR A 165 5.99 1.62 17.94
C THR A 165 6.59 2.36 16.75
N LEU A 166 5.98 3.47 16.33
CA LEU A 166 6.46 4.28 15.23
C LEU A 166 7.57 5.23 15.68
N PRO A 167 8.49 5.61 14.77
CA PRO A 167 9.45 6.68 15.04
C PRO A 167 8.75 8.02 15.30
N ASP A 168 9.38 8.88 16.10
CA ASP A 168 8.84 10.21 16.45
C ASP A 168 8.58 11.11 15.22
N SER A 169 9.28 10.85 14.12
CA SER A 169 9.10 11.56 12.85
C SER A 169 7.84 11.17 12.07
N VAL A 170 7.12 10.12 12.50
CA VAL A 170 5.90 9.63 11.82
C VAL A 170 4.69 9.84 12.71
N THR A 171 3.74 10.64 12.26
CA THR A 171 2.52 10.94 13.00
C THR A 171 1.29 10.36 12.31
N ILE A 172 0.33 9.88 13.10
CA ILE A 172 -0.98 9.45 12.60
C ILE A 172 -2.01 10.48 12.99
N THR A 173 -2.67 11.09 12.00
CA THR A 173 -3.71 12.12 12.23
C THR A 173 -5.03 11.66 11.62
N LYS A 174 -6.11 11.75 12.39
CA LYS A 174 -7.45 11.50 11.86
C LYS A 174 -7.93 12.72 11.07
N ILE A 175 -8.21 12.54 9.79
CA ILE A 175 -8.76 13.58 8.91
C ILE A 175 -10.29 13.58 8.98
N SER A 176 -10.90 12.40 9.05
CA SER A 176 -12.34 12.22 9.16
C SER A 176 -12.64 11.15 10.21
N ASP A 177 -13.52 11.47 11.14
CA ASP A 177 -13.90 10.60 12.26
C ASP A 177 -15.42 10.46 12.32
N GLN A 178 -15.96 9.66 11.42
CA GLN A 178 -17.42 9.40 11.36
C GLN A 178 -17.96 8.78 12.66
N PRO A 179 -17.27 7.84 13.34
CA PRO A 179 -17.69 7.34 14.65
C PRO A 179 -17.95 8.44 15.69
N LYS A 180 -17.06 9.41 15.76
CA LYS A 180 -17.19 10.54 16.69
C LYS A 180 -18.38 11.45 16.34
N VAL A 181 -18.60 11.71 15.05
CA VAL A 181 -19.76 12.52 14.59
C VAL A 181 -21.06 11.84 14.97
N VAL A 182 -21.18 10.51 14.76
CA VAL A 182 -22.38 9.74 15.13
C VAL A 182 -22.56 9.71 16.64
N ASP A 183 -21.51 9.46 17.43
CA ASP A 183 -21.58 9.46 18.90
C ASP A 183 -22.10 10.80 19.44
N THR A 184 -21.55 11.91 18.95
CA THR A 184 -21.97 13.25 19.36
C THR A 184 -23.43 13.53 18.98
N SER A 185 -23.86 13.11 17.79
CA SER A 185 -25.24 13.30 17.32
C SER A 185 -26.25 12.48 18.13
N VAL A 186 -25.91 11.23 18.45
CA VAL A 186 -26.74 10.37 19.30
C VAL A 186 -26.88 10.96 20.72
N TRP A 187 -25.78 11.42 21.30
CA TRP A 187 -25.82 12.07 22.61
C TRP A 187 -26.67 13.35 22.62
N ALA A 188 -26.54 14.17 21.58
CA ALA A 188 -27.39 15.39 21.45
C ALA A 188 -28.86 15.02 21.38
N PHE A 189 -29.21 14.03 20.55
CA PHE A 189 -30.59 13.51 20.44
C PHE A 189 -31.14 12.99 21.79
N VAL A 190 -30.39 12.14 22.48
CA VAL A 190 -30.80 11.61 23.79
C VAL A 190 -31.00 12.74 24.82
N ARG A 191 -30.08 13.71 24.87
CA ARG A 191 -30.22 14.89 25.76
C ARG A 191 -31.51 15.64 25.46
N ASP A 192 -31.76 15.94 24.19
CA ASP A 192 -32.95 16.73 23.78
C ASP A 192 -34.25 15.96 24.06
N LEU A 193 -34.25 14.63 23.88
CA LEU A 193 -35.35 13.75 24.25
C LEU A 193 -35.65 13.80 25.77
N VAL A 194 -34.58 13.71 26.59
CA VAL A 194 -34.71 13.79 28.06
C VAL A 194 -35.28 15.16 28.49
N ILE A 195 -34.78 16.25 27.89
CA ILE A 195 -35.29 17.61 28.17
C ILE A 195 -36.77 17.71 27.79
N ALA A 196 -37.15 17.23 26.61
CA ALA A 196 -38.55 17.23 26.17
C ALA A 196 -39.46 16.42 27.13
N MET A 197 -39.02 15.27 27.59
CA MET A 197 -39.72 14.41 28.54
C MET A 197 -39.90 15.14 29.91
N LEU A 198 -38.86 15.80 30.40
CA LEU A 198 -38.94 16.59 31.64
C LEU A 198 -39.91 17.74 31.51
N VAL A 199 -39.92 18.46 30.38
CA VAL A 199 -40.87 19.55 30.12
C VAL A 199 -42.31 19.04 30.14
N VAL A 200 -42.58 17.91 29.47
CA VAL A 200 -43.94 17.30 29.48
C VAL A 200 -44.36 16.90 30.89
N ILE A 201 -43.47 16.28 31.67
CA ILE A 201 -43.78 15.92 33.06
C ILE A 201 -44.06 17.15 33.91
N LEU A 202 -43.28 18.22 33.75
CA LEU A 202 -43.45 19.46 34.48
C LEU A 202 -44.79 20.13 34.14
N VAL A 203 -45.13 20.18 32.85
CA VAL A 203 -46.44 20.70 32.40
C VAL A 203 -47.60 19.87 32.96
N MET A 204 -47.48 18.54 32.96
CA MET A 204 -48.50 17.69 33.58
C MET A 204 -48.66 17.94 35.08
N LEU A 205 -47.54 18.11 35.83
CA LEU A 205 -47.59 18.41 37.25
C LEU A 205 -48.23 19.79 37.58
N ILE A 206 -48.12 20.77 36.68
CA ILE A 206 -48.72 22.10 36.87
C ILE A 206 -50.23 22.10 36.54
N LEU A 207 -50.63 21.29 35.55
CA LEU A 207 -52.01 21.25 35.06
C LEU A 207 -52.90 20.27 35.84
N PHE A 208 -52.37 19.28 36.51
CA PHE A 208 -53.06 18.27 37.32
C PHE A 208 -52.78 18.47 38.81
#